data_a16fd1ec8195ebbf7dbd3fc8eff5533d
#
_entry.id   a16fd1ec8195ebbf7dbd3fc8eff5533d
#
_cell.length_a   1.000
_cell.length_b   1.000
_cell.length_c   1.000
_cell.angle_alpha   90.00
_cell.angle_beta   90.00
_cell.angle_gamma   90.00
#
_symmetry.space_group_name_H-M   'P 1'
#
loop_
_entity.id
_entity.type
_entity.pdbx_description
1 polymer ?
#
loop_
_entity_poly.entity_id
_entity_poly.type
_entity_poly.pdbx_seq_one_letter_code
_entity_poly.pdbx_strand_id
1 'polypeptide(L)'
;MRVMTALPKRNLTQVESAAKAAEATGFDSIATMENSNDPFLPLAIAAMETDAIELMTGIAISFNRSPMVAANMSHDLHHASGGRFKLGLGSQVKGHNVRRFSVPWTAPAPRMREYVEALRAIWRCWETGEELNYEGEHYQFTLMTPYFVPDKTNLPMVPVTIAAVGPAMLRVAGLSCDGVQLHPFCTRKYMEHVVLNRLEEGRAKGGVPRKHFEISGGGFIATGPDEETVQKIFEYVRFRIAFYGSTRTYWPVFEVHDLLDLGEKLNGMVRKGEWDKIAAEISDDVVHLFAAVGTHDKIASAIKGRFGGVSDMVSAIAAPDAEPGLTPDLIQDLQRIETPFQGFKTDY
;
A
#
# COMPACT_ATOMS: atom_id res chain seq x y z
N MET A 1 -5.32 -15.56 3.94
CA MET A 1 -4.59 -14.27 3.83
C MET A 1 -4.15 -14.09 2.40
N ARG A 2 -4.38 -12.95 1.81
CA ARG A 2 -4.00 -12.67 0.42
C ARG A 2 -2.49 -12.38 0.30
N VAL A 3 -1.92 -12.67 -0.85
CA VAL A 3 -0.48 -12.48 -1.10
C VAL A 3 -0.29 -11.64 -2.36
N MET A 4 0.42 -10.52 -2.24
CA MET A 4 0.74 -9.67 -3.39
C MET A 4 2.22 -9.70 -3.74
N THR A 5 2.51 -9.47 -5.02
CA THR A 5 3.87 -9.22 -5.52
C THR A 5 3.95 -7.90 -6.27
N ALA A 6 5.11 -7.53 -6.78
CA ALA A 6 5.33 -6.29 -7.52
C ALA A 6 5.73 -6.56 -8.98
N LEU A 7 5.28 -5.67 -9.87
CA LEU A 7 5.75 -5.63 -11.26
C LEU A 7 7.15 -4.99 -11.38
N PRO A 8 7.91 -5.33 -12.44
CA PRO A 8 9.17 -4.67 -12.76
C PRO A 8 9.01 -3.15 -12.89
N LYS A 9 9.91 -2.39 -12.26
CA LYS A 9 9.76 -0.93 -12.15
C LYS A 9 10.41 -0.14 -13.29
N ARG A 10 11.37 -0.73 -14.00
CA ARG A 10 12.27 0.03 -14.87
C ARG A 10 12.11 -0.23 -16.37
N ASN A 11 11.41 -1.30 -16.73
CA ASN A 11 11.28 -1.69 -18.12
C ASN A 11 9.87 -2.19 -18.43
N LEU A 12 9.11 -1.41 -19.17
CA LEU A 12 7.75 -1.77 -19.58
C LEU A 12 7.69 -3.03 -20.46
N THR A 13 8.76 -3.35 -21.21
CA THR A 13 8.80 -4.56 -22.05
C THR A 13 8.83 -5.87 -21.25
N GLN A 14 9.12 -5.81 -19.97
CA GLN A 14 9.13 -6.97 -19.07
C GLN A 14 7.79 -7.18 -18.33
N VAL A 15 6.87 -6.23 -18.43
CA VAL A 15 5.65 -6.22 -17.63
C VAL A 15 4.72 -7.36 -18.03
N GLU A 16 4.51 -7.62 -19.32
CA GLU A 16 3.66 -8.70 -19.82
C GLU A 16 4.08 -10.05 -19.22
N SER A 17 5.34 -10.43 -19.43
CA SER A 17 5.85 -11.71 -18.94
C SER A 17 5.81 -11.82 -17.42
N ALA A 18 6.11 -10.74 -16.71
CA ALA A 18 6.09 -10.71 -15.24
C ALA A 18 4.66 -10.79 -14.69
N ALA A 19 3.69 -10.13 -15.31
CA ALA A 19 2.28 -10.17 -14.90
C ALA A 19 1.69 -11.58 -15.09
N LYS A 20 1.91 -12.19 -16.28
CA LYS A 20 1.51 -13.57 -16.56
C LYS A 20 2.16 -14.59 -15.61
N ALA A 21 3.44 -14.40 -15.31
CA ALA A 21 4.14 -15.25 -14.35
C ALA A 21 3.57 -15.12 -12.93
N ALA A 22 3.28 -13.89 -12.48
CA ALA A 22 2.68 -13.66 -11.17
C ALA A 22 1.30 -14.32 -11.05
N GLU A 23 0.45 -14.18 -12.07
CA GLU A 23 -0.86 -14.82 -12.12
C GLU A 23 -0.75 -16.35 -12.14
N ALA A 24 0.12 -16.91 -12.97
CA ALA A 24 0.36 -18.36 -13.05
C ALA A 24 0.95 -18.94 -11.74
N THR A 25 1.72 -18.16 -10.99
CA THR A 25 2.25 -18.55 -9.69
C THR A 25 1.17 -18.56 -8.60
N GLY A 26 0.03 -17.91 -8.82
CA GLY A 26 -1.12 -17.89 -7.90
C GLY A 26 -1.13 -16.72 -6.93
N PHE A 27 -0.41 -15.63 -7.20
CA PHE A 27 -0.56 -14.40 -6.42
C PHE A 27 -1.96 -13.81 -6.55
N ASP A 28 -2.49 -13.25 -5.46
CA ASP A 28 -3.80 -12.61 -5.45
C ASP A 28 -3.78 -11.21 -6.08
N SER A 29 -2.65 -10.51 -6.01
CA SER A 29 -2.53 -9.12 -6.48
C SER A 29 -1.13 -8.78 -6.96
N ILE A 30 -1.05 -7.89 -7.96
CA ILE A 30 0.20 -7.25 -8.39
C ILE A 30 0.15 -5.75 -8.09
N ALA A 31 1.25 -5.25 -7.54
CA ALA A 31 1.38 -3.84 -7.18
C ALA A 31 2.46 -3.14 -8.02
N THR A 32 2.22 -1.88 -8.31
CA THR A 32 3.22 -0.94 -8.84
C THR A 32 3.49 0.17 -7.85
N MET A 33 4.67 0.75 -7.90
CA MET A 33 5.11 1.75 -6.93
C MET A 33 5.62 3.00 -7.63
N GLU A 34 5.08 4.17 -7.26
CA GLU A 34 5.59 5.45 -7.79
C GLU A 34 6.83 5.91 -7.04
N ASN A 35 7.98 5.67 -7.63
CA ASN A 35 9.25 6.20 -7.14
C ASN A 35 10.07 6.87 -8.25
N SER A 36 10.67 6.12 -9.17
CA SER A 36 11.39 6.63 -10.33
C SER A 36 10.57 6.64 -11.62
N ASN A 37 9.47 5.86 -11.66
CA ASN A 37 8.63 5.67 -12.83
C ASN A 37 7.15 5.87 -12.48
N ASP A 38 6.31 6.04 -13.51
CA ASP A 38 4.87 6.14 -13.37
C ASP A 38 4.26 4.80 -12.91
N PRO A 39 3.32 4.78 -11.95
CA PRO A 39 2.74 3.55 -11.45
C PRO A 39 1.59 2.99 -12.30
N PHE A 40 0.96 3.78 -13.18
CA PHE A 40 -0.22 3.36 -13.94
C PHE A 40 0.15 2.65 -15.25
N LEU A 41 1.21 3.09 -15.94
CA LEU A 41 1.59 2.52 -17.24
C LEU A 41 1.84 0.99 -17.20
N PRO A 42 2.58 0.42 -16.22
CA PRO A 42 2.72 -1.03 -16.14
C PRO A 42 1.39 -1.75 -15.91
N LEU A 43 0.47 -1.14 -15.16
CA LEU A 43 -0.83 -1.73 -14.86
C LEU A 43 -1.75 -1.77 -16.09
N ALA A 44 -1.61 -0.83 -17.02
CA ALA A 44 -2.33 -0.87 -18.30
C ALA A 44 -1.94 -2.11 -19.13
N ILE A 45 -0.64 -2.43 -19.17
CA ILE A 45 -0.17 -3.65 -19.84
C ILE A 45 -0.70 -4.89 -19.10
N ALA A 46 -0.54 -4.94 -17.78
CA ALA A 46 -0.98 -6.08 -16.98
C ALA A 46 -2.51 -6.30 -17.07
N ALA A 47 -3.31 -5.23 -17.16
CA ALA A 47 -4.77 -5.31 -17.29
C ALA A 47 -5.20 -6.08 -18.55
N MET A 48 -4.47 -5.90 -19.65
CA MET A 48 -4.75 -6.54 -20.95
C MET A 48 -4.18 -7.94 -21.08
N GLU A 49 -3.18 -8.28 -20.26
CA GLU A 49 -2.39 -9.51 -20.38
C GLU A 49 -2.66 -10.54 -19.28
N THR A 50 -3.60 -10.24 -18.37
CA THR A 50 -4.00 -11.10 -17.25
C THR A 50 -5.53 -11.18 -17.15
N ASP A 51 -6.06 -12.28 -16.58
CA ASP A 51 -7.50 -12.56 -16.54
C ASP A 51 -8.10 -12.46 -15.12
N ALA A 52 -7.36 -12.81 -14.08
CA ALA A 52 -7.90 -12.99 -12.73
C ALA A 52 -7.18 -12.17 -11.64
N ILE A 53 -5.87 -11.95 -11.77
CA ILE A 53 -5.07 -11.29 -10.74
C ILE A 53 -5.49 -9.83 -10.54
N GLU A 54 -5.60 -9.40 -9.28
CA GLU A 54 -5.94 -8.02 -8.93
C GLU A 54 -4.75 -7.08 -9.22
N LEU A 55 -5.05 -5.89 -9.69
CA LEU A 55 -4.08 -4.86 -10.06
C LEU A 55 -4.19 -3.69 -9.10
N MET A 56 -3.05 -3.19 -8.59
CA MET A 56 -3.09 -2.05 -7.68
C MET A 56 -1.89 -1.12 -7.80
N THR A 57 -2.12 0.16 -7.52
CA THR A 57 -1.01 1.06 -7.20
C THR A 57 -0.63 0.92 -5.73
N GLY A 58 0.62 0.67 -5.44
CA GLY A 58 1.13 0.51 -4.05
C GLY A 58 2.34 1.41 -3.78
N ILE A 59 2.20 2.72 -3.86
CA ILE A 59 1.09 3.63 -4.06
C ILE A 59 1.33 4.56 -5.27
N ALA A 60 0.27 5.18 -5.79
CA ALA A 60 0.38 6.38 -6.60
C ALA A 60 0.40 7.62 -5.70
N ILE A 61 1.27 8.59 -6.01
CA ILE A 61 1.34 9.85 -5.25
C ILE A 61 0.13 10.71 -5.61
N SER A 62 -0.71 11.06 -4.64
CA SER A 62 -1.97 11.76 -4.87
C SER A 62 -1.80 13.23 -5.25
N PHE A 63 -0.98 13.98 -4.48
CA PHE A 63 -1.01 15.45 -4.54
C PHE A 63 -0.33 16.07 -5.76
N ASN A 64 0.45 15.32 -6.52
CA ASN A 64 1.03 15.74 -7.79
C ASN A 64 0.07 15.56 -8.98
N ARG A 65 -1.10 14.95 -8.75
CA ARG A 65 -2.18 14.76 -9.73
C ARG A 65 -3.48 15.35 -9.22
N SER A 66 -4.28 15.94 -10.10
CA SER A 66 -5.66 16.27 -9.77
C SER A 66 -6.49 15.01 -9.52
N PRO A 67 -7.47 14.99 -8.58
CA PRO A 67 -8.46 13.93 -8.50
C PRO A 67 -9.10 13.57 -9.84
N MET A 68 -9.38 14.54 -10.72
CA MET A 68 -9.92 14.29 -12.05
C MET A 68 -8.96 13.44 -12.91
N VAL A 69 -7.66 13.74 -12.90
CA VAL A 69 -6.67 12.97 -13.65
C VAL A 69 -6.55 11.54 -13.11
N ALA A 70 -6.55 11.39 -11.80
CA ALA A 70 -6.52 10.07 -11.17
C ALA A 70 -7.83 9.29 -11.40
N ALA A 71 -8.97 9.98 -11.45
CA ALA A 71 -10.26 9.37 -11.75
C ALA A 71 -10.29 8.79 -13.16
N ASN A 72 -9.80 9.54 -14.19
CA ASN A 72 -9.70 9.05 -15.57
C ASN A 72 -8.84 7.78 -15.64
N MET A 73 -7.60 7.85 -15.15
CA MET A 73 -6.69 6.70 -15.19
C MET A 73 -7.25 5.48 -14.48
N SER A 74 -7.91 5.69 -13.35
CA SER A 74 -8.49 4.59 -12.57
C SER A 74 -9.71 3.98 -13.24
N HIS A 75 -10.55 4.81 -13.86
CA HIS A 75 -11.72 4.37 -14.62
C HIS A 75 -11.29 3.49 -15.81
N ASP A 76 -10.32 3.97 -16.60
CA ASP A 76 -9.82 3.24 -17.77
C ASP A 76 -9.19 1.90 -17.37
N LEU A 77 -8.37 1.88 -16.31
CA LEU A 77 -7.76 0.65 -15.81
C LEU A 77 -8.79 -0.32 -15.23
N HIS A 78 -9.78 0.18 -14.51
CA HIS A 78 -10.84 -0.62 -13.94
C HIS A 78 -11.69 -1.28 -15.02
N HIS A 79 -12.03 -0.51 -16.06
CA HIS A 79 -12.75 -1.02 -17.23
C HIS A 79 -11.89 -2.05 -17.99
N ALA A 80 -10.66 -1.70 -18.35
CA ALA A 80 -9.75 -2.58 -19.11
C ALA A 80 -9.45 -3.89 -18.38
N SER A 81 -9.43 -3.88 -17.06
CA SER A 81 -9.22 -5.09 -16.23
C SER A 81 -10.50 -5.84 -15.86
N GLY A 82 -11.68 -5.41 -16.32
CA GLY A 82 -12.95 -6.03 -15.93
C GLY A 82 -13.25 -5.95 -14.44
N GLY A 83 -12.90 -4.82 -13.79
CA GLY A 83 -13.16 -4.58 -12.36
C GLY A 83 -12.07 -5.03 -11.40
N ARG A 84 -10.92 -5.52 -11.89
CA ARG A 84 -9.80 -6.03 -11.05
C ARG A 84 -8.87 -4.94 -10.52
N PHE A 85 -8.97 -3.70 -10.98
CA PHE A 85 -8.12 -2.61 -10.53
C PHE A 85 -8.61 -1.99 -9.23
N LYS A 86 -7.70 -1.72 -8.28
CA LYS A 86 -7.91 -0.88 -7.12
C LYS A 86 -6.86 0.24 -7.04
N LEU A 87 -7.31 1.43 -6.66
CA LEU A 87 -6.47 2.61 -6.56
C LEU A 87 -5.85 2.72 -5.16
N GLY A 88 -4.53 2.56 -5.08
CA GLY A 88 -3.77 2.82 -3.86
C GLY A 88 -3.08 4.18 -3.92
N LEU A 89 -3.39 5.07 -2.99
CA LEU A 89 -2.90 6.44 -2.94
C LEU A 89 -1.97 6.68 -1.75
N GLY A 90 -1.06 7.64 -1.91
CA GLY A 90 -0.22 8.12 -0.82
C GLY A 90 0.11 9.60 -0.91
N SER A 91 0.22 10.27 0.22
CA SER A 91 0.49 11.71 0.29
C SER A 91 1.93 12.08 -0.08
N GLN A 92 2.85 11.15 -0.06
CA GLN A 92 4.30 11.40 -0.09
C GLN A 92 4.74 12.37 1.02
N VAL A 93 6.03 12.59 1.21
CA VAL A 93 6.57 13.54 2.21
C VAL A 93 6.69 14.94 1.64
N LYS A 94 6.67 15.96 2.52
CA LYS A 94 6.75 17.38 2.17
C LYS A 94 7.89 17.70 1.19
N GLY A 95 9.08 17.15 1.44
CA GLY A 95 10.25 17.44 0.61
C GLY A 95 10.08 17.03 -0.86
N HIS A 96 9.46 15.89 -1.13
CA HIS A 96 9.17 15.44 -2.49
C HIS A 96 8.04 16.26 -3.12
N ASN A 97 6.95 16.51 -2.40
CA ASN A 97 5.88 17.37 -2.93
C ASN A 97 6.41 18.73 -3.38
N VAL A 98 7.12 19.44 -2.49
CA VAL A 98 7.54 20.81 -2.76
C VAL A 98 8.71 20.90 -3.75
N ARG A 99 9.74 20.06 -3.59
CA ARG A 99 11.01 20.22 -4.33
C ARG A 99 11.16 19.32 -5.54
N ARG A 100 10.41 18.21 -5.61
CA ARG A 100 10.44 17.28 -6.76
C ARG A 100 9.23 17.48 -7.67
N PHE A 101 8.04 17.69 -7.10
CA PHE A 101 6.80 17.81 -7.86
C PHE A 101 6.28 19.25 -7.97
N SER A 102 6.93 20.22 -7.32
CA SER A 102 6.51 21.63 -7.31
C SER A 102 5.06 21.85 -6.83
N VAL A 103 4.62 21.05 -5.88
CA VAL A 103 3.27 21.09 -5.31
C VAL A 103 3.29 21.75 -3.93
N PRO A 104 2.43 22.75 -3.66
CA PRO A 104 2.30 23.35 -2.34
C PRO A 104 1.97 22.30 -1.27
N TRP A 105 2.58 22.45 -0.10
CA TRP A 105 2.33 21.56 1.03
C TRP A 105 1.22 22.11 1.92
N THR A 106 0.22 21.28 2.15
CA THR A 106 -0.87 21.51 3.12
C THR A 106 -0.98 20.31 4.05
N ALA A 107 -1.84 20.38 5.06
CA ALA A 107 -2.10 19.28 5.98
C ALA A 107 -2.56 18.02 5.19
N PRO A 108 -1.78 16.91 5.22
CA PRO A 108 -2.01 15.82 4.28
C PRO A 108 -3.27 15.01 4.55
N ALA A 109 -3.70 14.85 5.80
CA ALA A 109 -4.84 14.01 6.14
C ALA A 109 -6.18 14.64 5.69
N PRO A 110 -6.51 15.91 5.98
CA PRO A 110 -7.69 16.57 5.44
C PRO A 110 -7.70 16.58 3.91
N ARG A 111 -6.57 16.94 3.29
CA ARG A 111 -6.44 16.97 1.83
C ARG A 111 -6.65 15.60 1.19
N MET A 112 -6.15 14.51 1.81
CA MET A 112 -6.37 13.14 1.32
C MET A 112 -7.83 12.74 1.43
N ARG A 113 -8.52 13.11 2.51
CA ARG A 113 -9.95 12.86 2.65
C ARG A 113 -10.72 13.50 1.49
N GLU A 114 -10.52 14.79 1.24
CA GLU A 114 -11.18 15.49 0.14
C GLU A 114 -10.80 14.93 -1.23
N TYR A 115 -9.54 14.48 -1.39
CA TYR A 115 -9.10 13.82 -2.61
C TYR A 115 -9.94 12.56 -2.92
N VAL A 116 -10.15 11.70 -1.91
CA VAL A 116 -10.96 10.49 -2.06
C VAL A 116 -12.44 10.81 -2.26
N GLU A 117 -12.98 11.76 -1.51
CA GLU A 117 -14.37 12.24 -1.66
C GLU A 117 -14.61 12.81 -3.07
N ALA A 118 -13.67 13.60 -3.60
CA ALA A 118 -13.73 14.14 -4.96
C ALA A 118 -13.70 13.02 -6.02
N LEU A 119 -12.83 12.02 -5.88
CA LEU A 119 -12.81 10.85 -6.77
C LEU A 119 -14.18 10.16 -6.82
N ARG A 120 -14.78 9.90 -5.66
CA ARG A 120 -16.10 9.25 -5.57
C ARG A 120 -17.20 10.10 -6.20
N ALA A 121 -17.16 11.43 -6.02
CA ALA A 121 -18.12 12.35 -6.65
C ALA A 121 -17.98 12.34 -8.18
N ILE A 122 -16.76 12.34 -8.70
CA ILE A 122 -16.47 12.27 -10.13
C ILE A 122 -16.99 10.95 -10.72
N TRP A 123 -16.64 9.81 -10.15
CA TRP A 123 -17.09 8.50 -10.64
C TRP A 123 -18.61 8.33 -10.54
N ARG A 124 -19.24 8.83 -9.47
CA ARG A 124 -20.70 8.83 -9.34
C ARG A 124 -21.35 9.65 -10.45
N CYS A 125 -20.84 10.85 -10.73
CA CYS A 125 -21.31 11.65 -11.85
C CYS A 125 -21.26 10.88 -13.17
N TRP A 126 -20.18 10.18 -13.45
CA TRP A 126 -20.01 9.43 -14.70
C TRP A 126 -20.95 8.22 -14.79
N GLU A 127 -21.08 7.45 -13.74
CA GLU A 127 -21.83 6.18 -13.78
C GLU A 127 -23.34 6.40 -13.60
N THR A 128 -23.76 7.31 -12.70
CA THR A 128 -25.18 7.53 -12.40
C THR A 128 -25.79 8.66 -13.22
N GLY A 129 -25.00 9.61 -13.69
CA GLY A 129 -25.47 10.83 -14.36
C GLY A 129 -25.84 11.95 -13.37
N GLU A 130 -25.52 11.81 -12.08
CA GLU A 130 -25.66 12.90 -11.11
C GLU A 130 -24.81 14.10 -11.49
N GLU A 131 -25.27 15.31 -11.17
CA GLU A 131 -24.49 16.52 -11.37
C GLU A 131 -23.20 16.50 -10.55
N LEU A 132 -22.07 16.84 -11.18
CA LEU A 132 -20.82 16.98 -10.47
C LEU A 132 -20.82 18.28 -9.66
N ASN A 133 -20.95 18.14 -8.35
CA ASN A 133 -20.92 19.27 -7.42
C ASN A 133 -20.15 18.87 -6.15
N TYR A 134 -18.83 19.00 -6.18
CA TYR A 134 -17.95 18.79 -5.04
C TYR A 134 -17.21 20.08 -4.68
N GLU A 135 -17.45 20.62 -3.50
CA GLU A 135 -16.81 21.82 -2.98
C GLU A 135 -16.15 21.52 -1.63
N GLY A 136 -14.82 21.45 -1.61
CA GLY A 136 -14.00 21.29 -0.42
C GLY A 136 -13.03 22.47 -0.22
N GLU A 137 -12.25 22.42 0.83
CA GLU A 137 -11.19 23.40 1.11
C GLU A 137 -10.01 23.30 0.12
N HIS A 138 -9.69 22.06 -0.28
CA HIS A 138 -8.54 21.77 -1.14
C HIS A 138 -8.92 21.50 -2.60
N TYR A 139 -10.13 21.05 -2.86
CA TYR A 139 -10.59 20.64 -4.20
C TYR A 139 -12.01 21.13 -4.47
N GLN A 140 -12.23 21.59 -5.71
CA GLN A 140 -13.55 22.01 -6.20
C GLN A 140 -13.76 21.44 -7.60
N PHE A 141 -14.86 20.69 -7.78
CA PHE A 141 -15.26 20.09 -9.06
C PHE A 141 -16.77 20.35 -9.26
N THR A 142 -17.08 21.36 -10.08
CA THR A 142 -18.45 21.84 -10.33
C THR A 142 -18.77 21.92 -11.81
N LEU A 143 -17.91 21.37 -12.67
CA LEU A 143 -18.10 21.36 -14.10
C LEU A 143 -17.88 19.96 -14.68
N MET A 144 -18.92 19.43 -15.33
CA MET A 144 -18.85 18.23 -16.15
C MET A 144 -19.79 18.41 -17.33
N THR A 145 -19.25 18.51 -18.53
CA THR A 145 -20.06 18.60 -19.75
C THR A 145 -20.17 17.23 -20.42
N PRO A 146 -21.24 16.92 -21.14
CA PRO A 146 -21.49 15.58 -21.69
C PRO A 146 -20.35 15.01 -22.53
N TYR A 147 -19.60 15.86 -23.24
CA TYR A 147 -18.48 15.43 -24.08
C TYR A 147 -17.29 14.86 -23.27
N PHE A 148 -17.17 15.18 -21.99
CA PHE A 148 -16.09 14.75 -21.12
C PHE A 148 -16.50 13.63 -20.13
N VAL A 149 -17.73 13.15 -20.25
CA VAL A 149 -18.21 11.99 -19.50
C VAL A 149 -17.80 10.72 -20.24
N PRO A 150 -17.01 9.80 -19.65
CA PRO A 150 -16.69 8.53 -20.29
C PRO A 150 -17.93 7.63 -20.36
N ASP A 151 -17.83 6.57 -21.18
CA ASP A 151 -18.85 5.54 -21.22
C ASP A 151 -18.99 4.84 -19.86
N LYS A 152 -20.22 4.45 -19.51
CA LYS A 152 -20.49 3.70 -18.28
C LYS A 152 -19.82 2.33 -18.32
N THR A 153 -19.17 1.96 -17.23
CA THR A 153 -18.55 0.64 -17.11
C THR A 153 -19.53 -0.45 -16.70
N ASN A 154 -20.59 -0.07 -15.98
CA ASN A 154 -21.50 -1.00 -15.30
C ASN A 154 -20.78 -1.94 -14.29
N LEU A 155 -19.60 -1.55 -13.83
CA LEU A 155 -18.81 -2.23 -12.80
C LEU A 155 -19.06 -1.54 -11.45
N PRO A 156 -18.78 -2.20 -10.32
CA PRO A 156 -18.70 -1.53 -9.02
C PRO A 156 -17.72 -0.36 -9.06
N MET A 157 -17.89 0.63 -8.18
CA MET A 157 -16.95 1.76 -8.08
C MET A 157 -15.53 1.26 -7.79
N VAL A 158 -14.52 1.92 -8.35
CA VAL A 158 -13.10 1.60 -8.10
C VAL A 158 -12.81 1.60 -6.60
N PRO A 159 -12.32 0.49 -6.00
CA PRO A 159 -11.91 0.50 -4.61
C PRO A 159 -10.71 1.43 -4.38
N VAL A 160 -10.77 2.23 -3.32
CA VAL A 160 -9.71 3.17 -2.95
C VAL A 160 -9.07 2.76 -1.65
N THR A 161 -7.76 2.59 -1.66
CA THR A 161 -6.93 2.37 -0.47
C THR A 161 -5.91 3.48 -0.31
N ILE A 162 -5.50 3.81 0.91
CA ILE A 162 -4.45 4.82 1.13
C ILE A 162 -3.32 4.29 1.99
N ALA A 163 -2.10 4.74 1.70
CA ALA A 163 -0.96 4.49 2.59
C ALA A 163 -1.10 5.33 3.86
N ALA A 164 -1.00 4.68 5.00
CA ALA A 164 -1.08 5.33 6.30
C ALA A 164 -0.05 4.77 7.29
N VAL A 165 0.56 5.67 8.07
CA VAL A 165 1.41 5.33 9.22
C VAL A 165 0.86 6.02 10.47
N GLY A 166 0.68 7.34 10.42
CA GLY A 166 0.26 8.13 11.58
C GLY A 166 -1.25 8.11 11.84
N PRO A 167 -1.66 8.39 13.09
CA PRO A 167 -3.06 8.27 13.55
C PRO A 167 -4.08 9.06 12.73
N ALA A 168 -3.74 10.26 12.25
CA ALA A 168 -4.66 11.10 11.49
C ALA A 168 -5.00 10.47 10.12
N MET A 169 -3.98 9.96 9.40
CA MET A 169 -4.18 9.32 8.10
C MET A 169 -4.90 7.97 8.25
N LEU A 170 -4.64 7.22 9.33
CA LEU A 170 -5.38 5.98 9.64
C LEU A 170 -6.88 6.24 9.85
N ARG A 171 -7.26 7.35 10.53
CA ARG A 171 -8.67 7.74 10.64
C ARG A 171 -9.29 8.08 9.30
N VAL A 172 -8.56 8.76 8.43
CA VAL A 172 -9.03 9.05 7.05
C VAL A 172 -9.23 7.77 6.26
N ALA A 173 -8.27 6.82 6.35
CA ALA A 173 -8.44 5.51 5.73
C ALA A 173 -9.74 4.84 6.17
N GLY A 174 -9.96 4.75 7.49
CA GLY A 174 -11.18 4.14 8.04
C GLY A 174 -12.47 4.86 7.66
N LEU A 175 -12.45 6.20 7.53
CA LEU A 175 -13.65 7.00 7.24
C LEU A 175 -14.04 6.98 5.77
N SER A 176 -13.07 7.13 4.87
CA SER A 176 -13.34 7.50 3.46
C SER A 176 -12.91 6.45 2.45
N CYS A 177 -12.13 5.43 2.85
CA CYS A 177 -11.53 4.46 1.94
C CYS A 177 -12.10 3.05 2.13
N ASP A 178 -11.77 2.17 1.18
CA ASP A 178 -12.13 0.75 1.20
C ASP A 178 -11.00 -0.11 1.80
N GLY A 179 -9.87 0.51 2.16
CA GLY A 179 -8.77 -0.17 2.79
C GLY A 179 -7.59 0.74 3.11
N VAL A 180 -6.57 0.14 3.72
CA VAL A 180 -5.32 0.79 4.09
C VAL A 180 -4.12 -0.03 3.64
N GLN A 181 -3.10 0.64 3.10
CA GLN A 181 -1.80 0.06 2.81
C GLN A 181 -0.82 0.49 3.90
N LEU A 182 -0.45 -0.45 4.77
CA LEU A 182 0.47 -0.19 5.86
C LEU A 182 1.92 -0.29 5.38
N HIS A 183 2.73 0.65 5.81
CA HIS A 183 4.16 0.63 5.51
C HIS A 183 4.83 -0.60 6.16
N PRO A 184 5.86 -1.22 5.54
CA PRO A 184 6.60 -2.33 6.17
C PRO A 184 7.27 -1.96 7.49
N PHE A 185 7.60 -0.69 7.71
CA PHE A 185 8.05 -0.20 9.00
C PHE A 185 6.87 -0.12 9.98
N CYS A 186 6.42 -1.27 10.44
CA CYS A 186 5.28 -1.47 11.33
C CYS A 186 5.51 -2.73 12.16
N THR A 187 4.98 -2.78 13.37
CA THR A 187 5.07 -3.94 14.26
C THR A 187 3.69 -4.46 14.62
N ARG A 188 3.57 -5.72 15.03
CA ARG A 188 2.30 -6.27 15.49
C ARG A 188 1.70 -5.45 16.64
N LYS A 189 2.53 -5.08 17.64
CA LYS A 189 2.11 -4.23 18.75
C LYS A 189 1.54 -2.89 18.28
N TYR A 190 2.20 -2.23 17.31
CA TYR A 190 1.69 -0.99 16.73
C TYR A 190 0.36 -1.20 15.98
N MET A 191 0.21 -2.30 15.26
CA MET A 191 -1.05 -2.64 14.59
C MET A 191 -2.19 -2.81 15.60
N GLU A 192 -1.99 -3.57 16.64
CA GLU A 192 -3.01 -3.86 17.67
C GLU A 192 -3.37 -2.62 18.50
N HIS A 193 -2.39 -1.84 18.92
CA HIS A 193 -2.60 -0.72 19.85
C HIS A 193 -2.94 0.61 19.16
N VAL A 194 -2.50 0.81 17.93
CA VAL A 194 -2.70 2.10 17.22
C VAL A 194 -3.51 1.93 15.95
N VAL A 195 -3.04 1.07 15.02
CA VAL A 195 -3.63 0.99 13.68
C VAL A 195 -5.10 0.60 13.73
N LEU A 196 -5.42 -0.55 14.33
CA LEU A 196 -6.80 -1.07 14.37
C LEU A 196 -7.75 -0.09 15.07
N ASN A 197 -7.32 0.52 16.19
CA ASN A 197 -8.13 1.48 16.92
C ASN A 197 -8.42 2.74 16.08
N ARG A 198 -7.42 3.27 15.37
CA ARG A 198 -7.61 4.49 14.54
C ARG A 198 -8.41 4.23 13.29
N LEU A 199 -8.27 3.06 12.69
CA LEU A 199 -9.14 2.63 11.58
C LEU A 199 -10.59 2.51 12.05
N GLU A 200 -10.83 1.91 13.21
CA GLU A 200 -12.19 1.77 13.76
C GLU A 200 -12.82 3.11 14.12
N GLU A 201 -12.06 4.04 14.74
CA GLU A 201 -12.53 5.41 14.97
C GLU A 201 -12.99 6.12 13.68
N GLY A 202 -12.32 5.86 12.56
CA GLY A 202 -12.73 6.37 11.24
C GLY A 202 -13.99 5.65 10.73
N ARG A 203 -13.98 4.33 10.71
CA ARG A 203 -15.08 3.50 10.19
C ARG A 203 -16.39 3.73 10.94
N ALA A 204 -16.36 3.90 12.24
CA ALA A 204 -17.52 4.21 13.05
C ALA A 204 -18.25 5.52 12.66
N LYS A 205 -17.61 6.39 11.86
CA LYS A 205 -18.16 7.66 11.37
C LYS A 205 -18.77 7.58 9.97
N GLY A 206 -18.97 6.40 9.43
CA GLY A 206 -19.58 6.21 8.12
C GLY A 206 -18.75 5.42 7.11
N GLY A 207 -17.63 4.84 7.55
CA GLY A 207 -16.81 3.97 6.70
C GLY A 207 -17.43 2.58 6.49
N VAL A 208 -16.83 1.83 5.57
CA VAL A 208 -17.29 0.48 5.22
C VAL A 208 -17.10 -0.54 6.37
N PRO A 209 -17.93 -1.58 6.47
CA PRO A 209 -17.76 -2.65 7.47
C PRO A 209 -16.41 -3.35 7.34
N ARG A 210 -15.86 -3.85 8.48
CA ARG A 210 -14.53 -4.52 8.51
C ARG A 210 -14.35 -5.63 7.47
N LYS A 211 -15.37 -6.39 7.20
CA LYS A 211 -15.35 -7.48 6.20
C LYS A 211 -15.21 -6.98 4.76
N HIS A 212 -15.40 -5.70 4.51
CA HIS A 212 -15.23 -5.05 3.21
C HIS A 212 -14.11 -4.03 3.19
N PHE A 213 -13.37 -3.91 4.30
CA PHE A 213 -12.23 -3.02 4.47
C PHE A 213 -10.93 -3.83 4.49
N GLU A 214 -10.07 -3.66 3.48
CA GLU A 214 -8.81 -4.41 3.39
C GLU A 214 -7.69 -3.72 4.19
N ILE A 215 -6.99 -4.47 5.02
CA ILE A 215 -5.74 -4.05 5.67
C ILE A 215 -4.59 -4.80 5.01
N SER A 216 -3.73 -4.11 4.28
CA SER A 216 -2.60 -4.72 3.59
C SER A 216 -1.25 -4.28 4.16
N GLY A 217 -0.27 -5.18 4.20
CA GLY A 217 1.09 -4.91 4.68
C GLY A 217 1.22 -4.93 6.21
N GLY A 218 2.06 -4.05 6.75
CA GLY A 218 2.27 -3.90 8.20
C GLY A 218 3.47 -4.66 8.76
N GLY A 219 4.48 -4.97 7.94
CA GLY A 219 5.74 -5.60 8.38
C GLY A 219 6.55 -6.12 7.21
N PHE A 220 7.74 -6.60 7.53
CA PHE A 220 8.63 -7.26 6.57
C PHE A 220 8.47 -8.78 6.61
N ILE A 221 8.92 -9.45 5.55
CA ILE A 221 9.06 -10.90 5.48
C ILE A 221 10.49 -11.19 5.03
N ALA A 222 11.23 -11.94 5.86
CA ALA A 222 12.56 -12.44 5.53
C ALA A 222 12.47 -13.97 5.36
N THR A 223 12.43 -14.44 4.11
CA THR A 223 12.28 -15.86 3.79
C THR A 223 13.15 -16.26 2.60
N GLY A 224 13.47 -17.53 2.52
CA GLY A 224 14.24 -18.13 1.44
C GLY A 224 14.22 -19.65 1.54
N PRO A 225 14.78 -20.35 0.53
CA PRO A 225 14.86 -21.82 0.52
C PRO A 225 15.77 -22.38 1.62
N ASP A 226 16.71 -21.57 2.10
CA ASP A 226 17.73 -21.94 3.08
C ASP A 226 18.05 -20.81 4.04
N GLU A 227 18.76 -21.13 5.12
CA GLU A 227 19.10 -20.17 6.18
C GLU A 227 20.09 -19.08 5.68
N GLU A 228 20.93 -19.36 4.68
CA GLU A 228 21.84 -18.36 4.10
C GLU A 228 21.05 -17.26 3.37
N THR A 229 20.06 -17.65 2.59
CA THR A 229 19.17 -16.71 1.90
C THR A 229 18.32 -15.92 2.90
N VAL A 230 17.79 -16.58 3.92
CA VAL A 230 17.05 -15.90 5.00
C VAL A 230 17.92 -14.87 5.68
N GLN A 231 19.18 -15.20 6.01
CA GLN A 231 20.09 -14.27 6.66
C GLN A 231 20.41 -13.05 5.79
N LYS A 232 20.61 -13.23 4.48
CA LYS A 232 20.82 -12.10 3.55
C LYS A 232 19.63 -11.13 3.56
N ILE A 233 18.41 -11.67 3.54
CA ILE A 233 17.19 -10.85 3.57
C ILE A 233 17.00 -10.22 4.96
N PHE A 234 17.35 -10.93 6.03
CA PHE A 234 17.31 -10.42 7.40
C PHE A 234 18.21 -9.17 7.56
N GLU A 235 19.44 -9.21 7.03
CA GLU A 235 20.34 -8.04 7.04
C GLU A 235 19.83 -6.89 6.18
N TYR A 236 19.20 -7.18 5.04
CA TYR A 236 18.53 -6.17 4.25
C TYR A 236 17.38 -5.53 5.04
N VAL A 237 16.56 -6.30 5.73
CA VAL A 237 15.47 -5.80 6.59
C VAL A 237 16.05 -4.95 7.74
N ARG A 238 17.14 -5.38 8.37
CA ARG A 238 17.87 -4.60 9.40
C ARG A 238 18.22 -3.20 8.90
N PHE A 239 18.82 -3.12 7.72
CA PHE A 239 19.13 -1.83 7.10
C PHE A 239 17.86 -1.00 6.83
N ARG A 240 16.79 -1.63 6.34
CA ARG A 240 15.52 -0.93 6.07
C ARG A 240 14.89 -0.37 7.34
N ILE A 241 14.96 -1.11 8.45
CA ILE A 241 14.48 -0.63 9.76
C ILE A 241 15.31 0.59 10.20
N ALA A 242 16.64 0.52 10.11
CA ALA A 242 17.50 1.66 10.44
C ALA A 242 17.19 2.89 9.57
N PHE A 243 17.04 2.68 8.25
CA PHE A 243 16.74 3.72 7.28
C PHE A 243 15.42 4.44 7.60
N TYR A 244 14.31 3.70 7.79
CA TYR A 244 13.02 4.32 8.11
C TYR A 244 12.99 4.87 9.54
N GLY A 245 13.59 4.16 10.49
CA GLY A 245 13.69 4.59 11.90
C GLY A 245 14.45 5.90 12.08
N SER A 246 15.34 6.27 11.14
CA SER A 246 16.00 7.57 11.14
C SER A 246 15.06 8.74 10.81
N THR A 247 13.86 8.47 10.34
CA THR A 247 12.89 9.48 9.88
C THR A 247 11.78 9.68 10.90
N ARG A 248 11.64 10.89 11.44
CA ARG A 248 10.73 11.22 12.55
C ARG A 248 9.27 10.84 12.35
N THR A 249 8.78 10.85 11.10
CA THR A 249 7.38 10.51 10.79
C THR A 249 7.04 9.04 11.08
N TYR A 250 8.04 8.17 11.24
CA TYR A 250 7.88 6.76 11.59
C TYR A 250 8.07 6.48 13.10
N TRP A 251 8.51 7.44 13.89
CA TRP A 251 8.78 7.25 15.32
C TRP A 251 7.60 6.79 16.17
N PRO A 252 6.33 7.06 15.85
CA PRO A 252 5.21 6.45 16.56
C PRO A 252 5.25 4.91 16.62
N VAL A 253 5.91 4.26 15.65
CA VAL A 253 6.12 2.79 15.68
C VAL A 253 7.20 2.41 16.69
N PHE A 254 8.25 3.20 16.86
CA PHE A 254 9.26 2.99 17.89
C PHE A 254 8.73 3.30 19.30
N GLU A 255 7.88 4.31 19.43
CA GLU A 255 7.33 4.76 20.69
C GLU A 255 6.60 3.66 21.46
N VAL A 256 5.82 2.83 20.78
CA VAL A 256 5.11 1.70 21.44
C VAL A 256 6.05 0.62 21.97
N HIS A 257 7.33 0.67 21.65
CA HIS A 257 8.38 -0.25 22.07
C HIS A 257 9.43 0.41 22.97
N ASP A 258 9.21 1.66 23.40
CA ASP A 258 10.18 2.46 24.17
C ASP A 258 11.54 2.62 23.44
N LEU A 259 11.53 2.70 22.10
CA LEU A 259 12.71 2.79 21.22
C LEU A 259 12.91 4.20 20.63
N LEU A 260 12.38 5.25 21.24
CA LEU A 260 12.55 6.64 20.73
C LEU A 260 14.01 7.06 20.70
N ASP A 261 14.80 6.70 21.72
CA ASP A 261 16.24 6.99 21.79
C ASP A 261 17.00 6.39 20.59
N LEU A 262 16.61 5.19 20.15
CA LEU A 262 17.15 4.57 18.95
C LEU A 262 16.82 5.41 17.70
N GLY A 263 15.59 5.86 17.58
CA GLY A 263 15.17 6.76 16.49
C GLY A 263 15.96 8.06 16.45
N GLU A 264 16.18 8.69 17.60
CA GLU A 264 16.98 9.90 17.73
C GLU A 264 18.44 9.67 17.35
N LYS A 265 19.04 8.57 17.80
CA LYS A 265 20.41 8.15 17.45
C LYS A 265 20.56 7.98 15.95
N LEU A 266 19.69 7.20 15.32
CA LEU A 266 19.69 6.97 13.88
C LEU A 266 19.54 8.27 13.07
N ASN A 267 18.61 9.16 13.49
CA ASN A 267 18.46 10.48 12.85
C ASN A 267 19.73 11.32 12.98
N GLY A 268 20.40 11.30 14.14
CA GLY A 268 21.67 11.97 14.38
C GLY A 268 22.79 11.46 13.47
N MET A 269 22.90 10.15 13.30
CA MET A 269 23.89 9.51 12.43
C MET A 269 23.67 9.86 10.95
N VAL A 270 22.43 9.81 10.48
CA VAL A 270 22.07 10.18 9.11
C VAL A 270 22.39 11.64 8.80
N ARG A 271 22.16 12.55 9.74
CA ARG A 271 22.55 13.97 9.59
C ARG A 271 24.07 14.18 9.48
N LYS A 272 24.88 13.27 10.03
CA LYS A 272 26.34 13.27 9.91
C LYS A 272 26.82 12.53 8.65
N GLY A 273 25.93 11.93 7.87
CA GLY A 273 26.28 11.17 6.68
C GLY A 273 26.74 9.73 6.96
N GLU A 274 26.53 9.19 8.16
CA GLU A 274 27.00 7.88 8.61
C GLU A 274 26.04 6.75 8.17
N TRP A 275 25.59 6.76 6.91
CA TRP A 275 24.62 5.81 6.35
C TRP A 275 25.07 4.34 6.38
N ASP A 276 26.35 4.11 6.26
CA ASP A 276 26.97 2.79 6.28
C ASP A 276 26.97 2.13 7.68
N LYS A 277 26.76 2.93 8.73
CA LYS A 277 26.82 2.46 10.12
C LYS A 277 25.45 2.25 10.77
N ILE A 278 24.38 2.81 10.22
CA ILE A 278 23.07 2.81 10.89
C ILE A 278 22.49 1.41 11.11
N ALA A 279 22.76 0.46 10.23
CA ALA A 279 22.28 -0.92 10.36
C ALA A 279 22.82 -1.62 11.61
N ALA A 280 24.05 -1.33 12.01
CA ALA A 280 24.69 -1.92 13.19
C ALA A 280 24.02 -1.53 14.52
N GLU A 281 23.21 -0.48 14.51
CA GLU A 281 22.45 -0.03 15.68
C GLU A 281 21.16 -0.82 15.93
N ILE A 282 20.73 -1.63 14.96
CA ILE A 282 19.51 -2.45 15.05
C ILE A 282 19.89 -3.87 15.51
N SER A 283 19.46 -4.25 16.70
CA SER A 283 19.65 -5.62 17.21
C SER A 283 18.73 -6.62 16.49
N ASP A 284 19.06 -7.91 16.59
CA ASP A 284 18.22 -9.00 16.06
C ASP A 284 16.83 -8.96 16.65
N ASP A 285 16.70 -8.70 17.95
CA ASP A 285 15.40 -8.58 18.62
C ASP A 285 14.54 -7.49 17.98
N VAL A 286 15.14 -6.34 17.64
CA VAL A 286 14.43 -5.28 16.94
C VAL A 286 13.99 -5.71 15.54
N VAL A 287 14.84 -6.45 14.80
CA VAL A 287 14.42 -6.99 13.49
C VAL A 287 13.20 -7.90 13.63
N HIS A 288 13.17 -8.79 14.62
CA HIS A 288 12.04 -9.69 14.88
C HIS A 288 10.75 -8.97 15.27
N LEU A 289 10.80 -7.75 15.82
CA LEU A 289 9.59 -6.94 16.01
C LEU A 289 8.93 -6.54 14.68
N PHE A 290 9.73 -6.33 13.63
CA PHE A 290 9.28 -5.81 12.35
C PHE A 290 9.07 -6.87 11.28
N ALA A 291 9.66 -8.05 11.40
CA ALA A 291 9.68 -9.08 10.36
C ALA A 291 9.12 -10.43 10.82
N ALA A 292 8.46 -11.12 9.90
CA ALA A 292 8.33 -12.58 9.96
C ALA A 292 9.58 -13.19 9.32
N VAL A 293 10.24 -14.12 10.00
CA VAL A 293 11.54 -14.68 9.61
C VAL A 293 11.46 -16.21 9.60
N GLY A 294 11.97 -16.83 8.55
CA GLY A 294 12.09 -18.28 8.46
C GLY A 294 12.29 -18.79 7.04
N THR A 295 12.80 -19.99 6.92
CA THR A 295 12.87 -20.74 5.66
C THR A 295 11.47 -21.05 5.11
N HIS A 296 11.36 -21.40 3.84
CA HIS A 296 10.07 -21.63 3.16
C HIS A 296 9.19 -22.64 3.89
N ASP A 297 9.76 -23.64 4.58
CA ASP A 297 9.02 -24.63 5.38
C ASP A 297 8.49 -24.08 6.71
N LYS A 298 9.03 -22.96 7.21
CA LYS A 298 8.66 -22.37 8.51
C LYS A 298 7.92 -21.05 8.39
N ILE A 299 8.06 -20.35 7.27
CA ILE A 299 7.62 -18.96 7.13
C ILE A 299 6.12 -18.78 7.24
N ALA A 300 5.30 -19.75 6.77
CA ALA A 300 3.84 -19.66 6.87
C ALA A 300 3.38 -19.54 8.33
N SER A 301 4.02 -20.29 9.24
CA SER A 301 3.75 -20.18 10.69
C SER A 301 4.17 -18.83 11.26
N ALA A 302 5.36 -18.33 10.86
CA ALA A 302 5.85 -17.02 11.29
C ALA A 302 4.95 -15.88 10.77
N ILE A 303 4.49 -15.95 9.53
CA ILE A 303 3.53 -14.99 8.94
C ILE A 303 2.20 -15.05 9.69
N LYS A 304 1.66 -16.23 9.96
CA LYS A 304 0.44 -16.38 10.76
C LYS A 304 0.60 -15.76 12.14
N GLY A 305 1.71 -16.00 12.82
CA GLY A 305 2.00 -15.40 14.13
C GLY A 305 2.12 -13.87 14.07
N ARG A 306 2.76 -13.33 13.03
CA ARG A 306 3.05 -11.90 12.90
C ARG A 306 1.88 -11.09 12.36
N PHE A 307 1.13 -11.62 11.39
CA PHE A 307 0.09 -10.89 10.63
C PHE A 307 -1.32 -11.42 10.84
N GLY A 308 -1.49 -12.66 11.33
CA GLY A 308 -2.81 -13.27 11.52
C GLY A 308 -3.73 -12.42 12.39
N GLY A 309 -4.97 -12.18 11.93
CA GLY A 309 -5.97 -11.37 12.60
C GLY A 309 -5.80 -9.85 12.50
N VAL A 310 -4.64 -9.35 12.06
CA VAL A 310 -4.33 -7.90 11.98
C VAL A 310 -4.06 -7.40 10.56
N SER A 311 -3.75 -8.29 9.61
CA SER A 311 -3.59 -7.96 8.19
C SER A 311 -4.33 -8.96 7.32
N ASP A 312 -4.89 -8.50 6.19
CA ASP A 312 -5.62 -9.31 5.23
C ASP A 312 -4.76 -9.73 4.04
N MET A 313 -3.73 -8.94 3.73
CA MET A 313 -2.84 -9.18 2.61
C MET A 313 -1.39 -8.86 3.00
N VAL A 314 -0.48 -9.74 2.65
CA VAL A 314 0.96 -9.55 2.86
C VAL A 314 1.69 -9.35 1.54
N SER A 315 2.81 -8.63 1.59
CA SER A 315 3.68 -8.41 0.44
C SER A 315 4.79 -9.45 0.41
N ALA A 316 4.84 -10.19 -0.67
CA ALA A 316 5.94 -11.11 -1.00
C ALA A 316 7.09 -10.42 -1.75
N ILE A 317 7.15 -9.10 -1.71
CA ILE A 317 8.24 -8.34 -2.33
C ILE A 317 9.52 -8.66 -1.55
N ALA A 318 10.33 -9.52 -2.14
CA ALA A 318 11.66 -9.83 -1.64
C ALA A 318 12.60 -8.61 -1.74
N ALA A 319 13.75 -8.69 -1.12
CA ALA A 319 14.85 -7.75 -1.38
C ALA A 319 15.16 -7.70 -2.90
N PRO A 320 15.67 -6.56 -3.42
CA PRO A 320 15.80 -6.31 -4.87
C PRO A 320 16.56 -7.40 -5.65
N ASP A 321 17.40 -8.17 -4.99
CA ASP A 321 18.25 -9.19 -5.61
C ASP A 321 18.03 -10.59 -5.01
N ALA A 322 16.88 -10.79 -4.30
CA ALA A 322 16.57 -12.10 -3.70
C ALA A 322 15.80 -12.97 -4.70
N GLU A 323 16.41 -14.06 -5.11
CA GLU A 323 15.77 -15.20 -5.75
C GLU A 323 15.89 -16.42 -4.82
N PRO A 324 14.91 -17.32 -4.86
CA PRO A 324 13.64 -17.30 -5.56
C PRO A 324 12.54 -16.67 -4.71
N GLY A 325 11.54 -16.09 -5.40
CA GLY A 325 10.28 -15.64 -4.79
C GLY A 325 9.52 -16.78 -4.09
N LEU A 326 8.34 -16.49 -3.56
CA LEU A 326 7.47 -17.50 -2.96
C LEU A 326 7.07 -18.54 -4.02
N THR A 327 7.13 -19.82 -3.64
CA THR A 327 6.64 -20.92 -4.50
C THR A 327 5.11 -20.98 -4.50
N PRO A 328 4.48 -21.56 -5.54
CA PRO A 328 3.01 -21.72 -5.58
C PRO A 328 2.45 -22.42 -4.34
N ASP A 329 3.10 -23.47 -3.86
CA ASP A 329 2.66 -24.21 -2.66
C ASP A 329 2.67 -23.31 -1.41
N LEU A 330 3.72 -22.50 -1.26
CA LEU A 330 3.83 -21.58 -0.14
C LEU A 330 2.77 -20.47 -0.21
N ILE A 331 2.48 -19.94 -1.40
CA ILE A 331 1.38 -18.99 -1.60
C ILE A 331 0.05 -19.62 -1.20
N GLN A 332 -0.24 -20.85 -1.58
CA GLN A 332 -1.45 -21.56 -1.18
C GLN A 332 -1.52 -21.75 0.34
N ASP A 333 -0.41 -22.07 1.00
CA ASP A 333 -0.36 -22.19 2.47
C ASP A 333 -0.68 -20.87 3.16
N LEU A 334 -0.17 -19.75 2.64
CA LEU A 334 -0.51 -18.42 3.14
C LEU A 334 -1.97 -18.07 2.92
N GLN A 335 -2.53 -18.43 1.77
CA GLN A 335 -3.94 -18.19 1.43
C GLN A 335 -4.92 -18.95 2.35
N ARG A 336 -4.51 -20.06 2.96
CA ARG A 336 -5.30 -20.79 3.98
C ARG A 336 -5.39 -20.06 5.33
N ILE A 337 -4.59 -19.02 5.57
CA ILE A 337 -4.68 -18.23 6.80
C ILE A 337 -5.93 -17.36 6.72
N GLU A 338 -6.89 -17.61 7.60
CA GLU A 338 -8.14 -16.86 7.66
C GLU A 338 -7.91 -15.38 7.98
N THR A 339 -8.67 -14.51 7.31
CA THR A 339 -8.66 -13.06 7.53
C THR A 339 -10.08 -12.51 7.57
N PRO A 340 -10.33 -11.36 8.23
CA PRO A 340 -11.65 -10.76 8.28
C PRO A 340 -12.16 -10.21 6.94
N PHE A 341 -11.29 -9.89 5.99
CA PHE A 341 -11.67 -9.33 4.69
C PHE A 341 -12.35 -10.38 3.79
N GLN A 342 -13.52 -10.04 3.25
CA GLN A 342 -14.36 -10.90 2.40
C GLN A 342 -14.56 -10.36 0.98
N GLY A 343 -13.83 -9.31 0.61
CA GLY A 343 -13.96 -8.63 -0.67
C GLY A 343 -14.52 -7.20 -0.54
N PHE A 344 -14.18 -6.37 -1.49
CA PHE A 344 -14.71 -5.00 -1.57
C PHE A 344 -16.20 -5.01 -1.87
N LYS A 345 -16.91 -4.04 -1.31
CA LYS A 345 -18.28 -3.71 -1.64
C LYS A 345 -18.37 -2.21 -1.85
N THR A 346 -18.25 -1.79 -3.10
CA THR A 346 -18.18 -0.40 -3.52
C THR A 346 -19.40 -0.08 -4.40
N ASP A 347 -20.33 0.67 -3.84
CA ASP A 347 -21.54 1.11 -4.54
C ASP A 347 -21.37 2.59 -4.96
N TYR A 348 -22.06 3.02 -6.05
CA TYR A 348 -22.14 4.43 -6.48
C TYR A 348 -23.12 5.24 -5.65
#